data_2a940494844c6856706ac9d747614821
#
_entry.id   2a940494844c6856706ac9d747614821
#
_cell.length_a   1.000
_cell.length_b   1.000
_cell.length_c   1.000
_cell.angle_alpha   90.00
_cell.angle_beta   90.00
_cell.angle_gamma   90.00
#
_symmetry.space_group_name_H-M   'P 1'
#
loop_
_entity.id
_entity.type
_entity.pdbx_description
1 polymer ?
#
loop_
_entity_poly.entity_id
_entity_poly.type
_entity_poly.pdbx_seq_one_letter_code
_entity_poly.pdbx_strand_id
1 'polypeptide(L)'
;MEIKNHFGVYAVCFENGKLLCIEKTRGPYRHRYDLPGGSQQLGEGLTETLTREVMEETGFTVRSYSNPRIYDIFVREELKNFMVHHVMTLYDVEMNESAPQVTISEAVSDGANDSLGYIWMDIQEITEENASPLVLKVKTELLGFPELDKTSYMNWKVQYAEPTCS
;
A
#
# COMPACT_ATOMS: atom_id res chain seq x y z
N MET A 1 -16.05 -16.82 13.37
CA MET A 1 -15.42 -15.52 12.98
C MET A 1 -15.49 -15.41 11.47
N GLU A 2 -16.04 -14.32 10.97
CA GLU A 2 -16.17 -14.04 9.53
C GLU A 2 -14.80 -13.74 8.93
N ILE A 3 -14.53 -14.23 7.71
CA ILE A 3 -13.33 -13.87 6.93
C ILE A 3 -13.80 -13.13 5.67
N LYS A 4 -13.27 -11.93 5.48
CA LYS A 4 -13.52 -11.09 4.30
C LYS A 4 -12.30 -11.15 3.40
N ASN A 5 -12.49 -11.54 2.16
CA ASN A 5 -11.42 -11.53 1.17
C ASN A 5 -11.27 -10.14 0.56
N HIS A 6 -10.04 -9.69 0.43
CA HIS A 6 -9.67 -8.50 -0.31
C HIS A 6 -8.55 -8.84 -1.28
N PHE A 7 -8.70 -8.43 -2.52
CA PHE A 7 -7.68 -8.57 -3.56
C PHE A 7 -7.26 -7.19 -4.04
N GLY A 8 -5.95 -6.99 -4.17
CA GLY A 8 -5.42 -5.73 -4.69
C GLY A 8 -4.14 -5.92 -5.49
N VAL A 9 -3.82 -4.91 -6.30
CA VAL A 9 -2.62 -4.84 -7.14
C VAL A 9 -1.80 -3.65 -6.70
N TYR A 10 -0.51 -3.86 -6.43
CA TYR A 10 0.36 -2.88 -5.79
C TYR A 10 1.70 -2.75 -6.47
N ALA A 11 2.24 -1.55 -6.44
CA ALA A 11 3.54 -1.20 -6.98
C ALA A 11 4.63 -1.27 -5.91
N VAL A 12 5.75 -1.90 -6.25
CA VAL A 12 7.00 -1.86 -5.51
C VAL A 12 8.00 -1.05 -6.31
N CYS A 13 8.22 0.20 -5.90
CA CYS A 13 9.23 1.07 -6.47
C CYS A 13 10.29 1.32 -5.41
N PHE A 14 11.46 0.71 -5.60
CA PHE A 14 12.56 0.76 -4.63
C PHE A 14 13.80 1.32 -5.31
N GLU A 15 14.25 2.47 -4.84
CA GLU A 15 15.39 3.19 -5.40
C GLU A 15 16.27 3.78 -4.30
N ASN A 16 17.57 3.64 -4.42
CA ASN A 16 18.53 4.24 -3.50
C ASN A 16 18.27 3.95 -2.01
N GLY A 17 17.83 2.73 -1.70
CA GLY A 17 17.52 2.31 -0.32
C GLY A 17 16.16 2.78 0.19
N LYS A 18 15.34 3.41 -0.66
CA LYS A 18 14.02 3.94 -0.29
C LYS A 18 12.92 3.27 -1.09
N LEU A 19 11.81 3.03 -0.41
CA LEU A 19 10.57 2.49 -0.97
C LEU A 19 9.55 3.61 -1.13
N LEU A 20 8.94 3.69 -2.32
CA LEU A 20 7.83 4.60 -2.56
C LEU A 20 6.60 4.10 -1.81
N CYS A 21 6.08 4.93 -0.93
CA CYS A 21 4.89 4.65 -0.13
C CYS A 21 3.87 5.77 -0.25
N ILE A 22 2.66 5.47 0.15
CA ILE A 22 1.57 6.44 0.36
C ILE A 22 1.16 6.43 1.83
N GLU A 23 0.55 7.49 2.32
CA GLU A 23 -0.05 7.51 3.65
C GLU A 23 -1.54 7.23 3.55
N LYS A 24 -2.00 6.14 4.18
CA LYS A 24 -3.41 5.76 4.19
C LYS A 24 -4.23 6.64 5.12
N THR A 25 -5.40 7.08 4.64
CA THR A 25 -6.37 7.86 5.44
C THR A 25 -7.54 7.04 5.95
N ARG A 26 -7.75 5.84 5.41
CA ARG A 26 -8.90 4.98 5.70
C ARG A 26 -8.50 3.52 5.94
N GLY A 27 -9.46 2.77 6.42
CA GLY A 27 -9.33 1.32 6.64
C GLY A 27 -8.44 0.96 7.82
N PRO A 28 -8.07 -0.33 7.95
CA PRO A 28 -7.28 -0.82 9.07
C PRO A 28 -5.84 -0.28 9.08
N TYR A 29 -5.36 0.23 7.95
CA TYR A 29 -3.99 0.73 7.81
C TYR A 29 -3.90 2.27 7.85
N ARG A 30 -4.97 2.97 8.22
CA ARG A 30 -4.96 4.44 8.31
C ARG A 30 -3.83 4.93 9.22
N HIS A 31 -3.27 6.09 8.87
CA HIS A 31 -2.12 6.71 9.51
C HIS A 31 -0.86 5.84 9.51
N ARG A 32 -0.79 4.90 8.56
CA ARG A 32 0.41 4.12 8.24
C ARG A 32 0.76 4.29 6.77
N TYR A 33 2.01 4.05 6.47
CA TYR A 33 2.49 3.97 5.10
C TYR A 33 2.05 2.65 4.47
N ASP A 34 1.62 2.72 3.22
CA ASP A 34 1.20 1.57 2.42
C ASP A 34 1.83 1.64 1.03
N LEU A 35 1.72 0.56 0.26
CA LEU A 35 2.17 0.56 -1.13
C LEU A 35 1.15 1.31 -2.01
N PRO A 36 1.62 2.03 -3.04
CA PRO A 36 0.72 2.53 -4.07
C PRO A 36 0.00 1.37 -4.76
N GLY A 37 -1.32 1.44 -4.83
CA GLY A 37 -2.12 0.39 -5.42
C GLY A 37 -3.49 0.23 -4.78
N GLY A 38 -4.27 -0.71 -5.27
CA GLY A 38 -5.62 -0.93 -4.78
C GLY A 38 -6.40 -1.98 -5.55
N SER A 39 -7.72 -1.90 -5.44
CA SER A 39 -8.63 -2.87 -6.02
C SER A 39 -8.84 -2.67 -7.52
N GLN A 40 -9.00 -3.78 -8.23
CA GLN A 40 -9.43 -3.73 -9.62
C GLN A 40 -10.82 -3.09 -9.76
N GLN A 41 -10.99 -2.32 -10.81
CA GLN A 41 -12.30 -1.94 -11.31
C GLN A 41 -12.79 -3.00 -12.31
N LEU A 42 -14.08 -3.02 -12.51
CA LEU A 42 -14.71 -3.98 -13.43
C LEU A 42 -14.16 -3.79 -14.86
N GLY A 43 -13.60 -4.86 -15.41
CA GLY A 43 -13.04 -4.87 -16.76
C GLY A 43 -11.55 -4.49 -16.85
N GLU A 44 -10.92 -4.09 -15.74
CA GLU A 44 -9.48 -3.83 -15.74
C GLU A 44 -8.66 -5.12 -15.68
N GLY A 45 -7.56 -5.15 -16.44
CA GLY A 45 -6.46 -6.09 -16.20
C GLY A 45 -5.60 -5.65 -15.02
N LEU A 46 -4.74 -6.55 -14.51
CA LEU A 46 -3.89 -6.25 -13.34
C LEU A 46 -2.94 -5.06 -13.59
N THR A 47 -2.37 -4.98 -14.77
CA THR A 47 -1.43 -3.88 -15.11
C THR A 47 -2.14 -2.55 -15.37
N GLU A 48 -3.40 -2.59 -15.82
CA GLU A 48 -4.25 -1.41 -15.93
C GLU A 48 -4.62 -0.87 -14.54
N THR A 49 -5.00 -1.74 -13.61
CA THR A 49 -5.20 -1.37 -12.20
C THR A 49 -3.93 -0.76 -11.60
N LEU A 50 -2.78 -1.42 -11.79
CA LEU A 50 -1.50 -0.95 -11.29
C LEU A 50 -1.19 0.48 -11.74
N THR A 51 -1.27 0.75 -13.04
CA THR A 51 -0.94 2.06 -13.61
C THR A 51 -1.92 3.14 -13.21
N ARG A 52 -3.21 2.81 -13.13
CA ARG A 52 -4.26 3.74 -12.67
C ARG A 52 -4.06 4.13 -11.21
N GLU A 53 -3.90 3.14 -10.32
CA GLU A 53 -3.73 3.39 -8.87
C GLU A 53 -2.46 4.18 -8.57
N VAL A 54 -1.34 3.86 -9.20
CA VAL A 54 -0.09 4.62 -9.05
C VAL A 54 -0.30 6.07 -9.45
N MET A 55 -0.96 6.33 -10.59
CA MET A 55 -1.24 7.69 -11.04
C MET A 55 -2.16 8.43 -10.05
N GLU A 56 -3.25 7.79 -9.62
CA GLU A 56 -4.24 8.40 -8.73
C GLU A 56 -3.63 8.77 -7.36
N GLU A 57 -2.78 7.90 -6.81
CA GLU A 57 -2.25 8.07 -5.46
C GLU A 57 -0.94 8.86 -5.40
N THR A 58 -0.14 8.84 -6.45
CA THR A 58 1.19 9.45 -6.44
C THR A 58 1.40 10.55 -7.48
N GLY A 59 0.57 10.58 -8.52
CA GLY A 59 0.76 11.44 -9.70
C GLY A 59 1.89 10.98 -10.64
N PHE A 60 2.63 9.93 -10.31
CA PHE A 60 3.63 9.36 -11.21
C PHE A 60 3.00 8.49 -12.30
N THR A 61 3.64 8.46 -13.46
CA THR A 61 3.35 7.49 -14.51
C THR A 61 4.33 6.34 -14.45
N VAL A 62 3.84 5.11 -14.58
CA VAL A 62 4.67 3.92 -14.64
C VAL A 62 5.34 3.83 -16.01
N ARG A 63 6.67 3.73 -16.04
CA ARG A 63 7.47 3.53 -17.25
C ARG A 63 7.54 2.06 -17.64
N SER A 64 7.79 1.19 -16.67
CA SER A 64 7.87 -0.25 -16.84
C SER A 64 7.46 -0.98 -15.56
N TYR A 65 7.02 -2.21 -15.74
CA TYR A 65 6.70 -3.12 -14.63
C TYR A 65 7.23 -4.51 -14.93
N SER A 66 7.61 -5.24 -13.88
CA SER A 66 8.20 -6.57 -13.97
C SER A 66 7.96 -7.38 -12.69
N ASN A 67 8.46 -8.60 -12.66
CA ASN A 67 8.50 -9.46 -11.49
C ASN A 67 7.15 -9.59 -10.77
N PRO A 68 6.07 -10.03 -11.46
CA PRO A 68 4.78 -10.25 -10.83
C PRO A 68 4.88 -11.38 -9.80
N ARG A 69 4.35 -11.12 -8.60
CA ARG A 69 4.31 -12.10 -7.50
C ARG A 69 3.09 -11.89 -6.63
N ILE A 70 2.71 -12.92 -5.92
CA ILE A 70 1.51 -12.90 -5.09
C ILE A 70 1.91 -13.30 -3.67
N TYR A 71 1.46 -12.52 -2.71
CA TYR A 71 1.51 -12.83 -1.29
C TYR A 71 0.12 -12.68 -0.68
N ASP A 72 -0.04 -13.22 0.52
CA ASP A 72 -1.23 -12.99 1.29
C ASP A 72 -0.91 -12.76 2.76
N ILE A 73 -1.82 -12.09 3.44
CA ILE A 73 -1.78 -11.85 4.88
C ILE A 73 -3.18 -11.93 5.47
N PHE A 74 -3.24 -12.26 6.75
CA PHE A 74 -4.46 -12.25 7.53
C PHE A 74 -4.37 -11.16 8.59
N VAL A 75 -5.31 -10.23 8.59
CA VAL A 75 -5.34 -9.12 9.54
C VAL A 75 -6.67 -9.08 10.27
N ARG A 76 -6.62 -9.16 11.60
CA ARG A 76 -7.75 -8.90 12.46
C ARG A 76 -7.51 -7.62 13.25
N GLU A 77 -8.26 -6.59 12.92
CA GLU A 77 -8.27 -5.35 13.68
C GLU A 77 -8.74 -5.61 15.11
N GLU A 78 -8.10 -4.98 16.07
CA GLU A 78 -8.53 -5.04 17.48
C GLU A 78 -10.00 -4.65 17.61
N LEU A 79 -10.75 -5.39 18.41
CA LEU A 79 -12.18 -5.21 18.65
C LEU A 79 -13.12 -5.53 17.48
N LYS A 80 -12.63 -5.96 16.34
CA LYS A 80 -13.47 -6.43 15.22
C LYS A 80 -13.74 -7.94 15.32
N ASN A 81 -14.94 -8.32 14.93
CA ASN A 81 -15.37 -9.73 14.91
C ASN A 81 -15.20 -10.37 13.52
N PHE A 82 -14.37 -9.81 12.68
CA PHE A 82 -14.00 -10.37 11.39
C PHE A 82 -12.51 -10.22 11.14
N MET A 83 -12.01 -11.04 10.23
CA MET A 83 -10.62 -11.02 9.75
C MET A 83 -10.64 -10.67 8.26
N VAL A 84 -9.68 -9.90 7.82
CA VAL A 84 -9.43 -9.68 6.40
C VAL A 84 -8.33 -10.63 5.94
N HIS A 85 -8.62 -11.42 4.93
CA HIS A 85 -7.63 -12.15 4.14
C HIS A 85 -7.29 -11.29 2.93
N HIS A 86 -6.14 -10.66 2.98
CA HIS A 86 -5.68 -9.76 1.94
C HIS A 86 -4.71 -10.49 1.01
N VAL A 87 -5.12 -10.70 -0.23
CA VAL A 87 -4.29 -11.24 -1.31
C VAL A 87 -3.77 -10.06 -2.12
N MET A 88 -2.46 -9.92 -2.22
CA MET A 88 -1.80 -8.84 -2.94
C MET A 88 -0.98 -9.37 -4.11
N THR A 89 -1.21 -8.79 -5.27
CA THR A 89 -0.34 -8.96 -6.44
C THR A 89 0.62 -7.79 -6.51
N LEU A 90 1.91 -8.06 -6.47
CA LEU A 90 2.97 -7.08 -6.49
C LEU A 90 3.68 -7.07 -7.85
N TYR A 91 4.03 -5.89 -8.32
CA TYR A 91 4.92 -5.68 -9.46
C TYR A 91 6.05 -4.74 -9.05
N ASP A 92 7.27 -5.05 -9.44
CA ASP A 92 8.34 -4.07 -9.42
C ASP A 92 8.08 -3.05 -10.53
N VAL A 93 8.15 -1.77 -10.19
CA VAL A 93 7.86 -0.69 -11.14
C VAL A 93 9.01 0.32 -11.21
N GLU A 94 9.19 0.85 -12.40
CA GLU A 94 10.00 2.03 -12.65
C GLU A 94 9.10 3.18 -13.06
N MET A 95 9.30 4.33 -12.45
CA MET A 95 8.52 5.54 -12.75
C MET A 95 9.18 6.35 -13.86
N ASN A 96 8.39 7.15 -14.59
CA ASN A 96 8.95 8.17 -15.44
C ASN A 96 9.62 9.25 -14.59
N GLU A 97 10.74 9.81 -15.07
CA GLU A 97 11.54 10.78 -14.35
C GLU A 97 10.85 12.14 -14.15
N SER A 98 9.78 12.40 -14.90
CA SER A 98 9.00 13.63 -14.76
C SER A 98 8.30 13.65 -13.41
N ALA A 99 8.69 14.56 -12.55
CA ALA A 99 7.92 14.83 -11.32
C ALA A 99 6.45 15.10 -11.66
N PRO A 100 5.51 14.59 -10.85
CA PRO A 100 4.09 14.83 -11.09
C PRO A 100 3.84 16.34 -11.13
N GLN A 101 3.20 16.79 -12.20
CA GLN A 101 2.81 18.20 -12.35
C GLN A 101 1.58 18.57 -11.51
N VAL A 102 0.91 17.57 -10.96
CA VAL A 102 -0.28 17.73 -10.12
C VAL A 102 0.15 17.67 -8.66
N THR A 103 0.01 18.78 -7.97
CA THR A 103 0.16 18.79 -6.52
C THR A 103 -0.99 17.98 -5.91
N ILE A 104 -0.66 17.16 -4.93
CA ILE A 104 -1.56 16.27 -4.19
C ILE A 104 -2.87 16.95 -3.73
N SER A 105 -2.86 18.26 -3.52
CA SER A 105 -4.03 19.06 -3.16
C SER A 105 -5.13 19.12 -4.24
N GLU A 106 -4.81 18.86 -5.49
CA GLU A 106 -5.79 18.91 -6.60
C GLU A 106 -6.39 17.54 -6.92
N ALA A 107 -5.65 16.44 -6.65
CA ALA A 107 -6.13 15.06 -6.82
C ALA A 107 -7.13 14.62 -5.74
N VAL A 108 -7.17 15.29 -4.60
CA VAL A 108 -8.01 14.94 -3.43
C VAL A 108 -9.44 15.50 -3.53
N SER A 109 -9.79 16.25 -4.56
CA SER A 109 -11.06 16.98 -4.60
C SER A 109 -12.31 16.11 -4.83
N ASP A 110 -12.18 14.86 -5.24
CA ASP A 110 -13.32 13.98 -5.54
C ASP A 110 -13.69 12.97 -4.44
N GLY A 111 -12.93 12.91 -3.35
CA GLY A 111 -13.20 12.02 -2.21
C GLY A 111 -12.99 10.53 -2.50
N ALA A 112 -12.53 10.15 -3.68
CA ALA A 112 -12.26 8.78 -4.09
C ALA A 112 -10.87 8.29 -3.65
N ASN A 113 -9.91 9.22 -3.50
CA ASN A 113 -8.56 8.91 -3.07
C ASN A 113 -8.48 8.79 -1.55
N ASP A 114 -7.97 7.67 -1.05
CA ASP A 114 -7.80 7.37 0.38
C ASP A 114 -6.36 7.59 0.88
N SER A 115 -5.52 8.30 0.11
CA SER A 115 -4.16 8.66 0.47
C SER A 115 -3.95 10.17 0.64
N LEU A 116 -2.98 10.55 1.49
CA LEU A 116 -2.54 11.94 1.68
C LEU A 116 -1.37 12.33 0.78
N GLY A 117 -0.94 11.42 -0.10
CA GLY A 117 0.17 11.61 -0.98
C GLY A 117 1.28 10.58 -0.79
N TYR A 118 2.37 10.76 -1.51
CA TYR A 118 3.48 9.82 -1.51
C TYR A 118 4.67 10.33 -0.69
N ILE A 119 5.48 9.36 -0.25
CA ILE A 119 6.75 9.58 0.41
C ILE A 119 7.75 8.49 0.00
N TRP A 120 9.03 8.84 -0.05
CA TRP A 120 10.13 7.89 -0.19
C TRP A 120 10.66 7.53 1.21
N MET A 121 10.26 6.35 1.69
CA MET A 121 10.64 5.83 3.01
C MET A 121 11.97 5.08 2.94
N ASP A 122 12.91 5.43 3.80
CA ASP A 122 14.10 4.62 4.00
C ASP A 122 13.68 3.23 4.53
N ILE A 123 14.17 2.18 3.88
CA ILE A 123 13.79 0.80 4.22
C ILE A 123 14.12 0.44 5.68
N GLN A 124 15.13 1.08 6.27
CA GLN A 124 15.53 0.86 7.66
C GLN A 124 14.58 1.54 8.66
N GLU A 125 13.90 2.60 8.26
CA GLU A 125 12.94 3.33 9.10
C GLU A 125 11.54 2.72 9.11
N ILE A 126 11.27 1.74 8.26
CA ILE A 126 9.99 1.04 8.19
C ILE A 126 9.85 0.10 9.38
N THR A 127 8.77 0.28 10.15
CA THR A 127 8.44 -0.51 11.34
C THR A 127 6.96 -0.92 11.33
N GLU A 128 6.58 -1.86 12.19
CA GLU A 128 5.18 -2.28 12.36
C GLU A 128 4.27 -1.14 12.86
N GLU A 129 4.85 -0.13 13.50
CA GLU A 129 4.09 1.04 14.00
C GLU A 129 3.78 2.04 12.89
N ASN A 130 4.64 2.19 11.89
CA ASN A 130 4.48 3.20 10.83
C ASN A 130 4.06 2.66 9.47
N ALA A 131 4.05 1.35 9.27
CA ALA A 131 3.78 0.74 7.97
C ALA A 131 2.69 -0.32 8.03
N SER A 132 2.01 -0.52 6.89
CA SER A 132 1.05 -1.60 6.71
C SER A 132 1.74 -2.97 6.65
N PRO A 133 0.99 -4.06 6.89
CA PRO A 133 1.52 -5.40 6.69
C PRO A 133 2.03 -5.67 5.26
N LEU A 134 1.50 -4.98 4.24
CA LEU A 134 1.97 -5.07 2.86
C LEU A 134 3.40 -4.54 2.72
N VAL A 135 3.65 -3.36 3.27
CA VAL A 135 4.97 -2.73 3.27
C VAL A 135 5.97 -3.56 4.07
N LEU A 136 5.55 -4.12 5.22
CA LEU A 136 6.39 -5.01 6.02
C LEU A 136 6.79 -6.27 5.24
N LYS A 137 5.87 -6.85 4.48
CA LYS A 137 6.12 -8.01 3.61
C LYS A 137 7.17 -7.67 2.54
N VAL A 138 7.01 -6.54 1.87
CA VAL A 138 7.98 -6.06 0.87
C VAL A 138 9.34 -5.73 1.50
N LYS A 139 9.35 -5.15 2.69
CA LYS A 139 10.61 -4.91 3.43
C LYS A 139 11.39 -6.21 3.64
N THR A 140 10.75 -7.28 4.13
CA THR A 140 11.42 -8.56 4.34
C THR A 140 11.96 -9.16 3.04
N GLU A 141 11.19 -9.04 1.96
CA GLU A 141 11.62 -9.46 0.61
C GLU A 141 12.85 -8.67 0.14
N LEU A 142 12.82 -7.34 0.22
CA LEU A 142 13.91 -6.46 -0.22
C LEU A 142 15.20 -6.66 0.61
N LEU A 143 15.08 -7.06 1.86
CA LEU A 143 16.21 -7.42 2.72
C LEU A 143 16.72 -8.86 2.48
N GLY A 144 16.15 -9.60 1.53
CA GLY A 144 16.56 -10.95 1.16
C GLY A 144 15.96 -12.06 2.03
N PHE A 145 14.92 -11.78 2.78
CA PHE A 145 14.22 -12.74 3.66
C PHE A 145 12.74 -12.86 3.31
N PRO A 146 12.37 -13.29 2.08
CA PRO A 146 10.96 -13.40 1.71
C PRO A 146 10.24 -14.42 2.58
N GLU A 147 9.17 -14.00 3.22
CA GLU A 147 8.26 -14.88 3.95
C GLU A 147 7.21 -15.45 3.00
N LEU A 148 7.23 -16.77 2.81
CA LEU A 148 6.28 -17.48 1.96
C LEU A 148 5.14 -18.13 2.76
N ASP A 149 5.36 -18.33 4.07
CA ASP A 149 4.36 -18.92 4.95
C ASP A 149 3.26 -17.92 5.33
N LYS A 150 2.16 -18.47 5.81
CA LYS A 150 1.02 -17.69 6.28
C LYS A 150 1.43 -16.69 7.36
N THR A 151 1.24 -15.44 7.08
CA THR A 151 1.46 -14.33 8.03
C THR A 151 0.13 -13.84 8.58
N SER A 152 0.02 -13.70 9.91
CA SER A 152 -1.22 -13.28 10.56
C SER A 152 -0.98 -12.23 11.64
N TYR A 153 -1.73 -11.14 11.57
CA TYR A 153 -1.76 -10.06 12.54
C TYR A 153 -3.07 -10.11 13.32
N MET A 154 -3.10 -10.76 14.47
CA MET A 154 -4.35 -11.10 15.18
C MET A 154 -4.90 -9.99 16.06
N ASN A 155 -4.07 -9.03 16.45
CA ASN A 155 -4.46 -7.90 17.31
C ASN A 155 -3.95 -6.59 16.70
N TRP A 156 -4.29 -6.35 15.44
CA TRP A 156 -3.84 -5.19 14.71
C TRP A 156 -4.47 -3.92 15.26
N LYS A 157 -3.65 -3.02 15.74
CA LYS A 157 -4.10 -1.73 16.27
C LYS A 157 -4.22 -0.72 15.15
N VAL A 158 -5.44 -0.23 14.95
CA VAL A 158 -5.68 0.89 14.04
C VAL A 158 -5.24 2.16 14.72
N GLN A 159 -4.50 2.99 14.00
CA GLN A 159 -4.09 4.29 14.51
C GLN A 159 -5.20 5.32 14.26
N TYR A 160 -5.42 6.16 15.25
CA TYR A 160 -6.34 7.28 15.15
C TYR A 160 -5.53 8.56 15.31
N ALA A 161 -5.84 9.59 14.51
CA ALA A 161 -5.25 10.91 14.75
C ALA A 161 -5.56 11.33 16.19
N GLU A 162 -4.54 11.83 16.90
CA GLU A 162 -4.82 12.45 18.20
C GLU A 162 -5.81 13.59 18.02
N PRO A 163 -6.81 13.75 18.91
CA PRO A 163 -7.68 14.90 18.86
C PRO A 163 -6.81 16.15 18.98
N THR A 164 -6.82 16.97 17.95
CA THR A 164 -6.17 18.28 18.01
C THR A 164 -6.83 19.04 19.16
N CYS A 165 -6.11 19.25 20.26
CA CYS A 165 -6.54 20.18 21.30
C CYS A 165 -6.69 21.56 20.66
N SER A 166 -7.93 21.95 20.47
CA SER A 166 -8.30 23.31 20.11
C SER A 166 -8.24 24.22 21.32
#